data_0485249d33d6bcf340b5a99dce2b5161
#
_entry.id   0485249d33d6bcf340b5a99dce2b5161
#
_cell.length_a   1.000
_cell.length_b   1.000
_cell.length_c   1.000
_cell.angle_alpha   90.00
_cell.angle_beta   90.00
_cell.angle_gamma   90.00
#
_symmetry.space_group_name_H-M   'P 1'
#
loop_
_entity.id
_entity.type
_entity.pdbx_description
1 polymer ?
#
loop_
_entity_poly.entity_id
_entity_poly.type
_entity_poly.pdbx_seq_one_letter_code
_entity_poly.pdbx_strand_id
1 'polypeptide(L)'
;KVLDRFHSVLDDPTKHSVGRFDPSDPNVATGMTGAPACGDVMRLQLKLDGDTIEDVKFKTYGCGSAIASSTMFVDMLKGKTVEQAKLIKDKDIAEALELPPIKLHCSVLAEESICKAIEDWESKKKSPSEQLQEELEPIETHPTEYDESDDLEAIKKLSKE
;
A
#
# COMPACT_ATOMS: atom_id res chain seq x y z
N LYS A 1 16.31 17.13 -7.96
CA LYS A 1 15.28 16.25 -8.56
C LYS A 1 13.94 16.33 -7.79
N VAL A 2 13.91 16.15 -6.44
CA VAL A 2 12.67 16.23 -5.65
C VAL A 2 11.98 17.58 -5.83
N LEU A 3 12.71 18.69 -5.67
CA LEU A 3 12.16 20.04 -5.81
C LEU A 3 11.64 20.33 -7.21
N ASP A 4 12.37 19.93 -8.24
CA ASP A 4 11.96 20.14 -9.63
C ASP A 4 10.65 19.38 -9.93
N ARG A 5 10.57 18.14 -9.45
CA ARG A 5 9.38 17.32 -9.58
C ARG A 5 8.19 17.91 -8.83
N PHE A 6 8.41 18.34 -7.59
CA PHE A 6 7.39 18.97 -6.76
C PHE A 6 6.83 20.24 -7.41
N HIS A 7 7.71 21.15 -7.89
CA HIS A 7 7.28 22.37 -8.57
C HIS A 7 6.51 22.06 -9.86
N SER A 8 6.97 21.10 -10.65
CA SER A 8 6.27 20.69 -11.88
C SER A 8 4.85 20.18 -11.60
N VAL A 9 4.62 19.52 -10.45
CA VAL A 9 3.27 19.08 -10.03
C VAL A 9 2.39 20.26 -9.62
N LEU A 10 2.96 21.26 -8.97
CA LEU A 10 2.22 22.47 -8.58
C LEU A 10 1.82 23.29 -9.80
N ASP A 11 2.67 23.34 -10.82
CA ASP A 11 2.41 24.09 -12.06
C ASP A 11 1.31 23.44 -12.90
N ASP A 12 1.32 22.10 -13.02
CA ASP A 12 0.30 21.36 -13.75
C ASP A 12 0.00 20.00 -13.10
N PRO A 13 -0.91 19.97 -12.10
CA PRO A 13 -1.30 18.74 -11.43
C PRO A 13 -1.88 17.67 -12.35
N THR A 14 -2.59 18.08 -13.40
CA THR A 14 -3.29 17.14 -14.29
C THR A 14 -2.32 16.37 -15.18
N LYS A 15 -1.25 17.01 -15.63
CA LYS A 15 -0.16 16.38 -16.37
C LYS A 15 0.54 15.28 -15.56
N HIS A 16 0.58 15.43 -14.27
CA HIS A 16 1.19 14.48 -13.34
C HIS A 16 0.20 13.49 -12.72
N SER A 17 -0.97 13.31 -13.33
CA SER A 17 -1.97 12.33 -12.89
C SER A 17 -2.56 12.56 -11.49
N VAL A 18 -2.53 13.79 -11.00
CA VAL A 18 -3.22 14.15 -9.76
C VAL A 18 -4.73 14.12 -10.02
N GLY A 19 -5.47 13.38 -9.20
CA GLY A 19 -6.92 13.28 -9.35
C GLY A 19 -7.49 11.97 -8.80
N ARG A 20 -8.62 11.57 -9.38
CA ARG A 20 -9.29 10.31 -9.04
C ARG A 20 -10.09 9.78 -10.23
N PHE A 21 -10.25 8.47 -10.26
CA PHE A 21 -11.25 7.77 -11.04
C PHE A 21 -12.50 7.51 -10.20
N ASP A 22 -13.58 7.10 -10.83
CA ASP A 22 -14.77 6.61 -10.14
C ASP A 22 -14.45 5.28 -9.46
N PRO A 23 -14.55 5.17 -8.13
CA PRO A 23 -14.28 3.93 -7.43
C PRO A 23 -15.28 2.80 -7.70
N SER A 24 -16.44 3.14 -8.29
CA SER A 24 -17.47 2.17 -8.68
C SER A 24 -17.14 1.46 -10.00
N ASP A 25 -16.17 1.96 -10.77
CA ASP A 25 -15.74 1.32 -12.02
C ASP A 25 -15.03 0.01 -11.70
N PRO A 26 -15.52 -1.14 -12.24
CA PRO A 26 -14.91 -2.46 -11.99
C PRO A 26 -13.47 -2.56 -12.52
N ASN A 27 -13.09 -1.69 -13.47
CA ASN A 27 -11.74 -1.64 -14.01
C ASN A 27 -10.78 -0.75 -13.20
N VAL A 28 -11.27 -0.14 -12.13
CA VAL A 28 -10.47 0.72 -11.25
C VAL A 28 -10.14 0.01 -9.95
N ALA A 29 -8.86 -0.14 -9.70
CA ALA A 29 -8.31 -0.62 -8.43
C ALA A 29 -7.89 0.56 -7.55
N THR A 30 -8.13 0.48 -6.26
CA THR A 30 -7.83 1.56 -5.31
C THR A 30 -6.97 1.05 -4.16
N GLY A 31 -5.80 1.66 -3.98
CA GLY A 31 -4.96 1.48 -2.81
C GLY A 31 -4.87 2.76 -2.00
N MET A 32 -5.00 2.64 -0.69
CA MET A 32 -4.86 3.76 0.24
C MET A 32 -3.92 3.38 1.37
N THR A 33 -2.94 4.23 1.62
CA THR A 33 -1.97 4.01 2.70
C THR A 33 -1.65 5.32 3.41
N GLY A 34 -1.15 5.21 4.63
CA GLY A 34 -0.78 6.36 5.44
C GLY A 34 0.45 6.06 6.27
N ALA A 35 1.29 7.07 6.47
CA ALA A 35 2.45 7.01 7.34
C ALA A 35 2.17 7.85 8.61
N PRO A 36 1.73 7.24 9.73
CA PRO A 36 1.33 7.95 10.94
C PRO A 36 2.46 8.81 11.52
N ALA A 37 3.71 8.39 11.32
CA ALA A 37 4.89 9.10 11.84
C ALA A 37 5.08 10.51 11.27
N CYS A 38 4.63 10.77 10.04
CA CYS A 38 4.73 12.08 9.38
C CYS A 38 3.37 12.66 8.95
N GLY A 39 2.27 11.93 9.15
CA GLY A 39 0.93 12.36 8.74
C GLY A 39 0.69 12.32 7.23
N ASP A 40 1.61 11.72 6.48
CA ASP A 40 1.45 11.57 5.03
C ASP A 40 0.39 10.50 4.72
N VAL A 41 -0.48 10.78 3.74
CA VAL A 41 -1.50 9.84 3.24
C VAL A 41 -1.46 9.84 1.72
N MET A 42 -1.49 8.66 1.13
CA MET A 42 -1.56 8.48 -0.32
C MET A 42 -2.73 7.58 -0.70
N ARG A 43 -3.50 8.02 -1.68
CA ARG A 43 -4.46 7.20 -2.41
C ARG A 43 -3.96 7.04 -3.84
N LEU A 44 -3.83 5.81 -4.27
CA LEU A 44 -3.48 5.42 -5.62
C LEU A 44 -4.69 4.73 -6.26
N GLN A 45 -4.97 5.06 -7.51
CA GLN A 45 -5.98 4.38 -8.31
C GLN A 45 -5.37 3.97 -9.64
N LEU A 46 -5.53 2.70 -9.97
CA LEU A 46 -5.09 2.10 -11.23
C LEU A 46 -6.31 1.84 -12.10
N LYS A 47 -6.29 2.31 -13.32
CA LYS A 47 -7.27 1.90 -14.34
C LYS A 47 -6.63 0.82 -15.18
N LEU A 48 -7.25 -0.37 -15.20
CA LEU A 48 -6.72 -1.56 -15.84
C LEU A 48 -7.54 -1.93 -17.07
N ASP A 49 -6.82 -2.36 -18.11
CA ASP A 49 -7.37 -3.09 -19.26
C ASP A 49 -6.78 -4.51 -19.26
N GLY A 50 -7.60 -5.49 -18.86
CA GLY A 50 -7.10 -6.82 -18.53
C GLY A 50 -6.10 -6.77 -17.38
N ASP A 51 -4.85 -7.19 -17.61
CA ASP A 51 -3.77 -7.15 -16.62
C ASP A 51 -2.79 -5.98 -16.86
N THR A 52 -3.10 -5.08 -17.77
CA THR A 52 -2.26 -3.92 -18.10
C THR A 52 -2.81 -2.65 -17.46
N ILE A 53 -1.94 -1.87 -16.85
CA ILE A 53 -2.27 -0.57 -16.27
C ILE A 53 -2.35 0.47 -17.40
N GLU A 54 -3.58 0.83 -17.78
CA GLU A 54 -3.87 1.81 -18.83
C GLU A 54 -3.54 3.23 -18.36
N ASP A 55 -4.04 3.59 -17.20
CA ASP A 55 -3.82 4.91 -16.59
C ASP A 55 -3.77 4.82 -15.07
N VAL A 56 -3.15 5.81 -14.45
CA VAL A 56 -2.96 5.90 -13.01
C VAL A 56 -3.33 7.28 -12.53
N LYS A 57 -4.04 7.36 -11.43
CA LYS A 57 -4.29 8.62 -10.72
C LYS A 57 -3.95 8.49 -9.24
N PHE A 58 -3.50 9.58 -8.66
CA PHE A 58 -3.20 9.61 -7.25
C PHE A 58 -3.66 10.90 -6.57
N LYS A 59 -3.79 10.83 -5.27
CA LYS A 59 -3.96 11.99 -4.40
C LYS A 59 -3.13 11.76 -3.14
N THR A 60 -2.22 12.67 -2.88
CA THR A 60 -1.33 12.62 -1.72
C THR A 60 -1.53 13.86 -0.86
N TYR A 61 -1.62 13.64 0.44
CA TYR A 61 -1.52 14.68 1.46
C TYR A 61 -0.25 14.41 2.24
N GLY A 62 0.66 15.39 2.26
CA GLY A 62 1.93 15.22 2.93
C GLY A 62 3.00 16.20 2.47
N CYS A 63 4.25 15.85 2.74
CA CYS A 63 5.38 16.71 2.40
C CYS A 63 5.70 16.71 0.90
N GLY A 64 6.48 17.69 0.44
CA GLY A 64 6.90 17.79 -0.96
C GLY A 64 7.63 16.56 -1.49
N SER A 65 8.36 15.83 -0.62
CA SER A 65 8.99 14.56 -1.01
C SER A 65 7.95 13.46 -1.26
N ALA A 66 6.87 13.40 -0.47
CA ALA A 66 5.77 12.45 -0.69
C ALA A 66 5.07 12.72 -2.03
N ILE A 67 4.82 13.98 -2.36
CA ILE A 67 4.23 14.37 -3.65
C ILE A 67 5.16 13.99 -4.82
N ALA A 68 6.45 14.31 -4.71
CA ALA A 68 7.44 13.97 -5.75
C ALA A 68 7.59 12.45 -5.93
N SER A 69 7.62 11.67 -4.84
CA SER A 69 7.67 10.20 -4.88
C SER A 69 6.43 9.64 -5.56
N SER A 70 5.24 10.14 -5.22
CA SER A 70 3.98 9.72 -5.82
C SER A 70 3.96 9.92 -7.34
N THR A 71 4.42 11.06 -7.83
CA THR A 71 4.46 11.33 -9.28
C THR A 71 5.47 10.48 -10.01
N MET A 72 6.66 10.27 -9.45
CA MET A 72 7.67 9.40 -10.05
C MET A 72 7.14 7.98 -10.15
N PHE A 73 6.50 7.51 -9.10
CA PHE A 73 5.93 6.19 -9.03
C PHE A 73 4.82 5.98 -10.06
N VAL A 74 3.93 6.95 -10.23
CA VAL A 74 2.89 6.91 -11.26
C VAL A 74 3.48 6.78 -12.66
N ASP A 75 4.54 7.52 -12.96
CA ASP A 75 5.21 7.42 -14.26
C ASP A 75 5.86 6.04 -14.48
N MET A 76 6.35 5.41 -13.40
CA MET A 76 6.91 4.06 -13.45
C MET A 76 5.85 2.98 -13.67
N LEU A 77 4.58 3.24 -13.30
CA LEU A 77 3.46 2.28 -13.39
C LEU A 77 2.76 2.27 -14.74
N LYS A 78 2.66 3.41 -15.41
CA LYS A 78 1.91 3.52 -16.67
C LYS A 78 2.44 2.57 -17.74
N GLY A 79 1.53 1.82 -18.37
CA GLY A 79 1.83 0.87 -19.44
C GLY A 79 2.48 -0.45 -18.96
N LYS A 80 2.64 -0.65 -17.66
CA LYS A 80 3.12 -1.92 -17.09
C LYS A 80 1.97 -2.88 -16.82
N THR A 81 2.30 -4.17 -16.76
CA THR A 81 1.38 -5.17 -16.26
C THR A 81 1.35 -5.17 -14.73
N VAL A 82 0.29 -5.73 -14.14
CA VAL A 82 0.17 -5.91 -12.69
C VAL A 82 1.38 -6.66 -12.12
N GLU A 83 1.85 -7.70 -12.82
CA GLU A 83 3.05 -8.46 -12.41
C GLU A 83 4.32 -7.60 -12.42
N GLN A 84 4.50 -6.77 -13.43
CA GLN A 84 5.63 -5.84 -13.50
C GLN A 84 5.54 -4.76 -12.43
N ALA A 85 4.33 -4.33 -12.10
CA ALA A 85 4.08 -3.34 -11.06
C ALA A 85 4.46 -3.85 -9.66
N LYS A 86 4.23 -5.14 -9.37
CA LYS A 86 4.65 -5.80 -8.12
C LYS A 86 6.17 -5.83 -7.93
N LEU A 87 6.94 -5.71 -8.98
CA LEU A 87 8.41 -5.73 -8.93
C LEU A 87 9.01 -4.37 -8.59
N ILE A 88 8.24 -3.29 -8.69
CA ILE A 88 8.71 -1.93 -8.33
C ILE A 88 8.83 -1.83 -6.81
N LYS A 89 10.03 -1.49 -6.35
CA LYS A 89 10.36 -1.38 -4.93
C LYS A 89 10.61 0.06 -4.51
N ASP A 90 10.48 0.31 -3.21
CA ASP A 90 10.78 1.59 -2.58
C ASP A 90 12.19 2.11 -2.96
N LYS A 91 13.15 1.21 -3.09
CA LYS A 91 14.53 1.51 -3.50
C LYS A 91 14.60 2.15 -4.89
N ASP A 92 13.84 1.63 -5.85
CA ASP A 92 13.82 2.15 -7.23
C ASP A 92 13.36 3.60 -7.27
N ILE A 93 12.35 3.92 -6.44
CA ILE A 93 11.82 5.28 -6.29
C ILE A 93 12.82 6.18 -5.57
N ALA A 94 13.40 5.68 -4.48
CA ALA A 94 14.37 6.42 -3.68
C ALA A 94 15.62 6.79 -4.48
N GLU A 95 16.15 5.86 -5.28
CA GLU A 95 17.30 6.07 -6.15
C GLU A 95 16.98 7.04 -7.29
N ALA A 96 15.83 6.87 -7.96
CA ALA A 96 15.41 7.75 -9.05
C ALA A 96 15.29 9.22 -8.63
N LEU A 97 14.83 9.47 -7.41
CA LEU A 97 14.66 10.80 -6.83
C LEU A 97 15.86 11.29 -6.01
N GLU A 98 16.84 10.42 -5.75
CA GLU A 98 17.97 10.72 -4.86
C GLU A 98 17.48 11.16 -3.47
N LEU A 99 16.53 10.39 -2.91
CA LEU A 99 15.94 10.72 -1.61
C LEU A 99 16.96 10.63 -0.48
N PRO A 100 17.01 11.63 0.42
CA PRO A 100 17.84 11.52 1.61
C PRO A 100 17.27 10.44 2.56
N PRO A 101 18.12 9.80 3.40
CA PRO A 101 17.69 8.71 4.29
C PRO A 101 16.48 9.01 5.16
N ILE A 102 16.36 10.27 5.63
CA ILE A 102 15.22 10.71 6.46
C ILE A 102 13.89 10.75 5.70
N LYS A 103 13.91 10.66 4.37
CA LYS A 103 12.73 10.70 3.48
C LYS A 103 12.41 9.38 2.80
N LEU A 104 13.10 8.30 3.13
CA LEU A 104 12.84 6.98 2.56
C LEU A 104 11.42 6.46 2.85
N HIS A 105 10.81 6.90 3.97
CA HIS A 105 9.42 6.56 4.25
C HIS A 105 8.43 7.01 3.15
N CYS A 106 8.77 8.05 2.37
CA CYS A 106 7.93 8.50 1.27
C CYS A 106 7.92 7.51 0.09
N SER A 107 9.03 6.79 -0.15
CA SER A 107 9.07 5.74 -1.17
C SER A 107 8.37 4.46 -0.71
N VAL A 108 8.49 4.10 0.57
CA VAL A 108 7.75 2.97 1.17
C VAL A 108 6.24 3.20 1.07
N LEU A 109 5.77 4.41 1.35
CA LEU A 109 4.35 4.77 1.23
C LEU A 109 3.82 4.52 -0.19
N ALA A 110 4.61 4.82 -1.21
CA ALA A 110 4.25 4.58 -2.61
C ALA A 110 4.20 3.07 -2.92
N GLU A 111 5.19 2.28 -2.48
CA GLU A 111 5.19 0.82 -2.65
C GLU A 111 3.97 0.18 -1.97
N GLU A 112 3.68 0.53 -0.72
CA GLU A 112 2.52 0.00 -0.01
C GLU A 112 1.19 0.34 -0.69
N SER A 113 1.07 1.53 -1.29
CA SER A 113 -0.17 1.92 -1.96
C SER A 113 -0.45 1.09 -3.19
N ILE A 114 0.59 0.63 -3.93
CA ILE A 114 0.37 -0.27 -5.05
C ILE A 114 0.02 -1.68 -4.59
N CYS A 115 0.66 -2.21 -3.55
CA CYS A 115 0.30 -3.51 -3.02
C CYS A 115 -1.19 -3.56 -2.68
N LYS A 116 -1.70 -2.54 -1.97
CA LYS A 116 -3.13 -2.44 -1.65
C LYS A 116 -4.04 -2.25 -2.86
N ALA A 117 -3.60 -1.51 -3.89
CA ALA A 117 -4.37 -1.37 -5.12
C ALA A 117 -4.45 -2.70 -5.88
N ILE A 118 -3.39 -3.48 -5.89
CA ILE A 118 -3.37 -4.80 -6.52
C ILE A 118 -4.24 -5.79 -5.74
N GLU A 119 -4.21 -5.78 -4.41
CA GLU A 119 -5.10 -6.58 -3.55
C GLU A 119 -6.57 -6.27 -3.83
N ASP A 120 -6.94 -4.98 -3.95
CA ASP A 120 -8.30 -4.57 -4.34
C ASP A 120 -8.69 -5.11 -5.72
N TRP A 121 -7.77 -5.07 -6.68
CA TRP A 121 -7.98 -5.62 -8.01
C TRP A 121 -8.21 -7.13 -8.00
N GLU A 122 -7.35 -7.87 -7.32
CA GLU A 122 -7.44 -9.32 -7.19
C GLU A 122 -8.75 -9.73 -6.49
N SER A 123 -9.16 -8.99 -5.46
CA SER A 123 -10.43 -9.20 -4.77
C SER A 123 -11.64 -8.98 -5.70
N LYS A 124 -11.59 -7.98 -6.57
CA LYS A 124 -12.65 -7.71 -7.55
C LYS A 124 -12.72 -8.77 -8.65
N LYS A 125 -11.60 -9.41 -8.99
CA LYS A 125 -11.57 -10.53 -9.96
C LYS A 125 -12.07 -11.84 -9.38
N LYS A 126 -11.92 -12.07 -8.08
CA LYS A 126 -12.44 -13.29 -7.41
C LYS A 126 -13.96 -13.26 -7.41
N SER A 127 -14.58 -14.41 -7.74
CA SER A 127 -16.03 -14.53 -7.65
C SER A 127 -16.49 -14.49 -6.20
N PRO A 128 -17.75 -14.08 -5.91
CA PRO A 128 -18.26 -14.08 -4.54
C PRO A 128 -18.17 -15.43 -3.80
N SER A 129 -18.16 -16.53 -4.54
CA SER A 129 -17.99 -17.90 -4.02
C SER A 129 -16.56 -18.19 -3.58
N GLU A 130 -15.54 -17.61 -4.23
CA GLU A 130 -14.13 -17.77 -3.86
C GLU A 130 -13.75 -16.89 -2.67
N GLN A 131 -14.36 -15.70 -2.53
CA GLN A 131 -14.18 -14.83 -1.38
C GLN A 131 -14.69 -15.47 -0.08
N LEU A 132 -15.84 -16.16 -0.13
CA LEU A 132 -16.40 -16.87 1.02
C LEU A 132 -15.54 -18.06 1.48
N GLN A 133 -14.76 -18.67 0.59
CA GLN A 133 -13.88 -19.79 0.94
C GLN A 133 -12.60 -19.30 1.66
N GLU A 134 -12.09 -18.14 1.31
CA GLU A 134 -10.89 -17.56 1.93
C GLU A 134 -11.19 -17.02 3.35
N GLU A 135 -12.42 -16.54 3.60
CA GLU A 135 -12.89 -16.15 4.95
C GLU A 135 -13.17 -17.34 5.87
N LEU A 136 -13.34 -18.55 5.29
CA LEU A 136 -13.65 -19.79 6.01
C LEU A 136 -12.41 -20.67 6.26
N GLU A 137 -11.21 -20.24 5.83
CA GLU A 137 -9.98 -20.91 6.25
C GLU A 137 -9.88 -20.83 7.78
N PRO A 138 -9.82 -21.96 8.49
CA PRO A 138 -9.74 -21.91 9.93
C PRO A 138 -8.46 -21.20 10.32
N ILE A 139 -8.61 -20.19 11.16
CA ILE A 139 -7.48 -19.62 11.90
C ILE A 139 -6.79 -20.82 12.54
N GLU A 140 -5.58 -21.16 12.10
CA GLU A 140 -4.75 -22.11 12.81
C GLU A 140 -4.55 -21.57 14.22
N THR A 141 -5.42 -22.01 15.11
CA THR A 141 -5.19 -21.83 16.53
C THR A 141 -3.96 -22.67 16.84
N HIS A 142 -2.80 -22.02 16.96
CA HIS A 142 -1.70 -22.65 17.68
C HIS A 142 -2.28 -23.09 19.03
N PRO A 143 -2.23 -24.37 19.35
CA PRO A 143 -2.57 -24.78 20.70
C PRO A 143 -1.55 -24.09 21.62
N THR A 144 -1.99 -23.04 22.28
CA THR A 144 -1.31 -22.63 23.52
C THR A 144 -1.55 -23.77 24.47
N GLU A 145 -0.60 -24.68 24.58
CA GLU A 145 -0.51 -25.57 25.73
C GLU A 145 -0.35 -24.67 26.96
N TYR A 146 -1.48 -24.23 27.49
CA TYR A 146 -1.54 -23.77 28.86
C TYR A 146 -1.40 -25.02 29.74
N ASP A 147 -0.21 -25.21 30.26
CA ASP A 147 0.04 -26.20 31.27
C ASP A 147 -0.57 -25.69 32.60
N GLU A 148 -1.80 -26.15 32.90
CA GLU A 148 -2.50 -25.84 34.13
C GLU A 148 -1.74 -26.33 35.41
N SER A 149 -0.61 -27.03 35.24
CA SER A 149 0.17 -27.56 36.35
C SER A 149 1.00 -26.49 37.06
N ASP A 150 1.44 -25.46 36.38
CA ASP A 150 2.27 -24.40 36.99
C ASP A 150 1.48 -23.43 37.85
N ASP A 151 0.21 -23.17 37.54
CA ASP A 151 -0.65 -22.29 38.35
C ASP A 151 -1.08 -22.92 39.67
N LEU A 152 -1.21 -24.24 39.74
CA LEU A 152 -1.58 -24.97 40.97
C LEU A 152 -0.44 -25.00 41.99
N GLU A 153 0.83 -24.99 41.58
CA GLU A 153 1.96 -24.90 42.54
C GLU A 153 2.14 -23.49 43.09
N ALA A 154 1.89 -22.45 42.26
CA ALA A 154 1.97 -21.07 42.70
C ALA A 154 0.90 -20.74 43.77
N ILE A 155 -0.32 -21.25 43.60
CA ILE A 155 -1.42 -21.05 44.54
C ILE A 155 -1.16 -21.80 45.87
N LYS A 156 -0.55 -22.98 45.83
CA LYS A 156 -0.20 -23.74 47.04
C LYS A 156 0.92 -23.10 47.86
N LYS A 157 1.81 -22.32 47.27
CA LYS A 157 2.84 -21.56 48.00
C LYS A 157 2.28 -20.35 48.76
N LEU A 158 1.25 -19.69 48.20
CA LEU A 158 0.66 -18.50 48.82
C LEU A 158 -0.29 -18.84 50.02
N SER A 159 -0.70 -20.09 50.20
CA SER A 159 -1.59 -20.50 51.30
C SER A 159 -0.84 -21.03 52.53
N LYS A 160 0.49 -20.92 52.60
CA LYS A 160 1.32 -21.42 53.69
C LYS A 160 2.12 -20.34 54.47
N GLU A 161 1.82 -19.06 54.21
CA GLU A 161 2.24 -17.94 55.06
C GLU A 161 0.98 -17.35 55.83
#